data_60b3cd128a6f1cc573272612b4877301
#
_entry.id   60b3cd128a6f1cc573272612b4877301
#
_cell.length_a   1.000
_cell.length_b   1.000
_cell.length_c   1.000
_cell.angle_alpha   90.00
_cell.angle_beta   90.00
_cell.angle_gamma   90.00
#
_symmetry.space_group_name_H-M   'P 1'
#
loop_
_entity.id
_entity.type
_entity.pdbx_description
1 polymer ?
#
loop_
_entity_poly.entity_id
_entity_poly.type
_entity_poly.pdbx_seq_one_letter_code
_entity_poly.pdbx_strand_id
1 'polypeptide(L)'
;MTRSPSPKVGAYAGLAAVGLLAALALRLPELVLLAAPFAVVVAVGALQVRTPRIEVEVELDRERALEGELLDVLIQFAPGDGVERVDVLLELPAGLEVEEGSNPSTLRLVEGEERVLPLRLRCSRWGTFRVGRIHLRTHDHFGMFRHEAVVDARQPLKVYPTEEAVRTLLRPSETQVFSGNHVARQKAEGIEFADIRQFVAGDRVRHVNWRATARRSELWVNEHHAERNADVVIFLDVFAEARRGERSTLDPALRAAASLAARYLRQRDRVGFVSFGGMLNWLLPATGARQLYRIVDAMLDTQIILSYAWQDLVVVPRRTLPPQALVVALTPLLDDRAATALLDLQARGFDLIVIEISPLALVVPKQGEIQDIAHRLWRLRRDAVRGRFERAGVPVAVWDDDRSLTVAMEEVETFRRQARTARV
;
A
#
# COMPACT_ATOMS: atom_id res chain seq x y z
N MET A 1 -23.82 23.10 -12.16
CA MET A 1 -24.44 23.10 -10.82
C MET A 1 -25.92 22.80 -10.93
N THR A 2 -26.45 21.92 -10.08
CA THR A 2 -27.89 21.64 -9.98
C THR A 2 -28.54 22.62 -9.02
N ARG A 3 -29.71 23.20 -9.39
CA ARG A 3 -30.46 24.14 -8.56
C ARG A 3 -31.59 23.41 -7.84
N SER A 4 -31.69 23.59 -6.56
CA SER A 4 -32.78 23.04 -5.73
C SER A 4 -33.40 24.13 -4.85
N PRO A 5 -34.74 24.15 -4.64
CA PRO A 5 -35.37 25.08 -3.75
C PRO A 5 -35.02 24.79 -2.28
N SER A 6 -34.73 25.82 -1.53
CA SER A 6 -34.56 25.74 -0.07
C SER A 6 -35.93 25.59 0.61
N PRO A 7 -36.02 25.04 1.82
CA PRO A 7 -37.25 25.03 2.62
C PRO A 7 -37.88 26.41 2.82
N LYS A 8 -37.07 27.48 2.76
CA LYS A 8 -37.54 28.86 2.85
C LYS A 8 -38.48 29.23 1.72
N VAL A 9 -38.28 28.72 0.49
CA VAL A 9 -39.16 28.98 -0.65
C VAL A 9 -40.57 28.48 -0.34
N GLY A 10 -40.69 27.24 0.16
CA GLY A 10 -41.97 26.67 0.55
C GLY A 10 -42.64 27.45 1.69
N ALA A 11 -41.86 27.85 2.72
CA ALA A 11 -42.38 28.62 3.84
C ALA A 11 -42.88 29.99 3.40
N TYR A 12 -42.10 30.74 2.61
CA TYR A 12 -42.51 32.08 2.16
C TYR A 12 -43.63 32.06 1.12
N ALA A 13 -43.60 31.08 0.22
CA ALA A 13 -44.72 30.87 -0.72
C ALA A 13 -46.01 30.49 0.03
N GLY A 14 -45.91 29.65 1.06
CA GLY A 14 -47.06 29.31 1.93
C GLY A 14 -47.60 30.51 2.69
N LEU A 15 -46.71 31.31 3.31
CA LEU A 15 -47.13 32.56 4.01
C LEU A 15 -47.79 33.55 3.06
N ALA A 16 -47.21 33.76 1.87
CA ALA A 16 -47.81 34.61 0.84
C ALA A 16 -49.18 34.08 0.41
N ALA A 17 -49.32 32.81 0.12
CA ALA A 17 -50.58 32.20 -0.29
C ALA A 17 -51.66 32.27 0.78
N VAL A 18 -51.33 31.92 2.03
CA VAL A 18 -52.25 31.99 3.17
C VAL A 18 -52.69 33.44 3.43
N GLY A 19 -51.76 34.40 3.40
CA GLY A 19 -52.07 35.82 3.61
C GLY A 19 -52.97 36.39 2.51
N LEU A 20 -52.71 36.04 1.24
CA LEU A 20 -53.56 36.48 0.12
C LEU A 20 -54.96 35.84 0.17
N LEU A 21 -55.04 34.52 0.50
CA LEU A 21 -56.33 33.85 0.67
C LEU A 21 -57.12 34.42 1.84
N ALA A 22 -56.48 34.73 2.97
CA ALA A 22 -57.11 35.38 4.12
C ALA A 22 -57.60 36.77 3.77
N ALA A 23 -56.84 37.59 3.04
CA ALA A 23 -57.24 38.88 2.56
C ALA A 23 -58.50 38.80 1.69
N LEU A 24 -58.57 37.82 0.80
CA LEU A 24 -59.74 37.64 -0.04
C LEU A 24 -60.94 37.11 0.74
N ALA A 25 -60.76 36.14 1.63
CA ALA A 25 -61.86 35.54 2.40
C ALA A 25 -62.44 36.49 3.43
N LEU A 26 -61.63 37.29 4.11
CA LEU A 26 -62.05 38.28 5.16
C LEU A 26 -62.39 39.64 4.58
N ARG A 27 -62.14 39.86 3.28
CA ARG A 27 -62.29 41.15 2.59
C ARG A 27 -61.49 42.27 3.27
N LEU A 28 -60.30 41.95 3.83
CA LEU A 28 -59.42 42.88 4.51
C LEU A 28 -58.17 43.13 3.63
N PRO A 29 -58.14 44.27 2.86
CA PRO A 29 -57.04 44.57 1.95
C PRO A 29 -55.71 44.81 2.67
N GLU A 30 -55.75 45.16 3.97
CA GLU A 30 -54.56 45.36 4.81
C GLU A 30 -53.71 44.08 4.93
N LEU A 31 -54.33 42.90 4.84
CA LEU A 31 -53.62 41.61 4.86
C LEU A 31 -52.74 41.40 3.64
N VAL A 32 -53.05 42.02 2.50
CA VAL A 32 -52.23 42.01 1.32
C VAL A 32 -50.88 42.67 1.59
N LEU A 33 -50.83 43.75 2.38
CA LEU A 33 -49.60 44.46 2.75
C LEU A 33 -48.66 43.54 3.59
N LEU A 34 -49.22 42.64 4.41
CA LEU A 34 -48.46 41.67 5.19
C LEU A 34 -47.96 40.50 4.33
N ALA A 35 -48.72 40.08 3.33
CA ALA A 35 -48.36 38.97 2.45
C ALA A 35 -47.39 39.37 1.31
N ALA A 36 -47.50 40.63 0.84
CA ALA A 36 -46.74 41.15 -0.29
C ALA A 36 -45.21 40.98 -0.16
N PRO A 37 -44.56 41.26 0.98
CA PRO A 37 -43.10 41.07 1.12
C PRO A 37 -42.67 39.67 0.84
N PHE A 38 -43.41 38.66 1.32
CA PHE A 38 -43.10 37.26 1.09
C PHE A 38 -43.24 36.87 -0.38
N ALA A 39 -44.31 37.34 -1.03
CA ALA A 39 -44.52 37.10 -2.47
C ALA A 39 -43.44 37.78 -3.32
N VAL A 40 -43.05 39.01 -3.00
CA VAL A 40 -42.00 39.75 -3.70
C VAL A 40 -40.65 39.05 -3.56
N VAL A 41 -40.28 38.63 -2.36
CA VAL A 41 -39.02 37.94 -2.10
C VAL A 41 -38.95 36.60 -2.87
N VAL A 42 -40.05 35.83 -2.90
CA VAL A 42 -40.14 34.61 -3.69
C VAL A 42 -40.02 34.91 -5.19
N ALA A 43 -40.69 35.93 -5.69
CA ALA A 43 -40.64 36.32 -7.10
C ALA A 43 -39.23 36.80 -7.50
N VAL A 44 -38.60 37.65 -6.70
CA VAL A 44 -37.22 38.12 -6.94
C VAL A 44 -36.24 36.95 -6.92
N GLY A 45 -36.33 36.05 -5.93
CA GLY A 45 -35.50 34.87 -5.86
C GLY A 45 -35.72 33.91 -7.04
N ALA A 46 -36.94 33.79 -7.55
CA ALA A 46 -37.25 32.99 -8.73
C ALA A 46 -36.69 33.59 -10.03
N LEU A 47 -36.64 34.92 -10.13
CA LEU A 47 -36.11 35.64 -11.29
C LEU A 47 -34.56 35.64 -11.33
N GLN A 48 -33.90 35.45 -10.19
CA GLN A 48 -32.45 35.31 -10.13
C GLN A 48 -32.01 33.90 -10.59
N VAL A 49 -31.92 33.71 -11.90
CA VAL A 49 -31.60 32.40 -12.53
C VAL A 49 -30.09 32.16 -12.70
N ARG A 50 -29.23 33.04 -12.19
CA ARG A 50 -27.80 32.90 -12.38
C ARG A 50 -27.25 31.72 -11.58
N THR A 51 -26.71 30.72 -12.27
CA THR A 51 -25.91 29.66 -11.66
C THR A 51 -24.45 30.13 -11.59
N PRO A 52 -23.85 30.24 -10.42
CA PRO A 52 -22.47 30.71 -10.31
C PRO A 52 -21.51 29.76 -11.04
N ARG A 53 -20.54 30.32 -11.77
CA ARG A 53 -19.46 29.60 -12.40
C ARG A 53 -18.24 29.65 -11.50
N ILE A 54 -17.79 28.50 -11.05
CA ILE A 54 -16.62 28.36 -10.18
C ILE A 54 -15.74 27.29 -10.86
N GLU A 55 -14.57 27.70 -11.28
CA GLU A 55 -13.52 26.77 -11.73
C GLU A 55 -12.71 26.35 -10.51
N VAL A 56 -12.38 25.07 -10.43
CA VAL A 56 -11.67 24.50 -9.28
C VAL A 56 -10.55 23.63 -9.79
N GLU A 57 -9.35 23.92 -9.32
CA GLU A 57 -8.17 23.09 -9.53
C GLU A 57 -7.66 22.55 -8.21
N VAL A 58 -7.09 21.34 -8.28
CA VAL A 58 -6.47 20.69 -7.12
C VAL A 58 -5.03 20.41 -7.46
N GLU A 59 -4.14 20.86 -6.61
CA GLU A 59 -2.71 20.64 -6.72
C GLU A 59 -2.22 19.88 -5.49
N LEU A 60 -1.48 18.80 -5.72
CA LEU A 60 -0.76 18.06 -4.69
C LEU A 60 0.71 18.47 -4.75
N ASP A 61 1.36 18.67 -3.61
CA ASP A 61 2.80 19.00 -3.55
C ASP A 61 3.66 17.86 -4.13
N ARG A 62 3.14 16.62 -4.11
CA ARG A 62 3.78 15.43 -4.68
C ARG A 62 2.77 14.34 -5.04
N GLU A 63 3.11 13.50 -5.99
CA GLU A 63 2.31 12.32 -6.41
C GLU A 63 2.65 11.04 -5.62
N ARG A 64 3.72 11.08 -4.79
CA ARG A 64 4.25 9.93 -4.05
C ARG A 64 4.59 10.34 -2.64
N ALA A 65 4.11 9.56 -1.66
CA ALA A 65 4.37 9.76 -0.24
C ALA A 65 4.61 8.41 0.45
N LEU A 66 5.12 8.45 1.67
CA LEU A 66 5.19 7.29 2.56
C LEU A 66 4.00 7.28 3.52
N GLU A 67 3.64 6.10 3.99
CA GLU A 67 2.67 5.94 5.08
C GLU A 67 3.15 6.71 6.32
N GLY A 68 2.27 7.53 6.90
CA GLY A 68 2.58 8.42 8.02
C GLY A 68 3.07 9.81 7.60
N GLU A 69 3.46 10.04 6.34
CA GLU A 69 3.86 11.37 5.86
C GLU A 69 2.68 12.32 5.71
N LEU A 70 3.01 13.61 5.78
CA LEU A 70 2.09 14.71 5.53
C LEU A 70 2.20 15.15 4.06
N LEU A 71 1.06 15.46 3.46
CA LEU A 71 0.91 15.89 2.08
C LEU A 71 0.18 17.23 2.06
N ASP A 72 0.74 18.23 1.42
CA ASP A 72 0.07 19.51 1.23
C ASP A 72 -0.83 19.47 -0.03
N VAL A 73 -2.07 19.88 0.14
CA VAL A 73 -3.09 19.95 -0.91
C VAL A 73 -3.57 21.40 -1.02
N LEU A 74 -3.48 21.96 -2.21
CA LEU A 74 -3.96 23.28 -2.53
C LEU A 74 -5.19 23.18 -3.42
N ILE A 75 -6.33 23.70 -2.96
CA ILE A 75 -7.54 23.79 -3.75
C ILE A 75 -7.69 25.24 -4.19
N GLN A 76 -7.54 25.48 -5.48
CA GLN A 76 -7.63 26.81 -6.09
C GLN A 76 -9.02 27.01 -6.66
N PHE A 77 -9.62 28.17 -6.38
CA PHE A 77 -10.92 28.59 -6.88
C PHE A 77 -10.76 29.82 -7.72
N ALA A 78 -11.23 29.75 -8.96
CA ALA A 78 -11.32 30.88 -9.89
C ALA A 78 -12.82 31.19 -10.16
N PRO A 79 -13.44 32.10 -9.39
CA PRO A 79 -14.83 32.38 -9.54
C PRO A 79 -15.07 33.31 -10.73
N GLY A 80 -15.91 32.90 -11.68
CA GLY A 80 -16.46 33.77 -12.74
C GLY A 80 -17.55 34.71 -12.26
N ASP A 81 -18.21 34.38 -11.13
CA ASP A 81 -19.23 35.18 -10.48
C ASP A 81 -18.92 35.25 -8.98
N GLY A 82 -19.20 36.38 -8.35
CA GLY A 82 -19.07 36.55 -6.88
C GLY A 82 -20.09 35.71 -6.12
N VAL A 83 -19.64 34.97 -5.11
CA VAL A 83 -20.47 34.13 -4.26
C VAL A 83 -20.18 34.42 -2.79
N GLU A 84 -21.17 34.86 -2.04
CA GLU A 84 -20.99 35.25 -0.63
C GLU A 84 -20.64 34.06 0.27
N ARG A 85 -21.14 32.87 -0.08
CA ARG A 85 -20.93 31.68 0.71
C ARG A 85 -20.87 30.42 -0.15
N VAL A 86 -19.76 29.76 -0.11
CA VAL A 86 -19.53 28.42 -0.72
C VAL A 86 -19.08 27.46 0.37
N ASP A 87 -19.86 26.43 0.60
CA ASP A 87 -19.44 25.30 1.42
C ASP A 87 -18.70 24.31 0.50
N VAL A 88 -17.49 23.94 0.87
CA VAL A 88 -16.57 23.09 0.12
C VAL A 88 -16.30 21.83 0.94
N LEU A 89 -16.47 20.67 0.34
CA LEU A 89 -16.12 19.39 0.93
C LEU A 89 -15.22 18.62 -0.04
N LEU A 90 -13.99 18.39 0.35
CA LEU A 90 -13.08 17.45 -0.33
C LEU A 90 -13.44 16.03 0.11
N GLU A 91 -13.82 15.18 -0.84
CA GLU A 91 -14.05 13.76 -0.59
C GLU A 91 -12.71 13.04 -0.43
N LEU A 92 -12.46 12.51 0.77
CA LEU A 92 -11.23 11.78 1.08
C LEU A 92 -11.48 10.28 1.07
N PRO A 93 -10.66 9.50 0.36
CA PRO A 93 -10.69 8.04 0.46
C PRO A 93 -10.18 7.57 1.84
N ALA A 94 -10.63 6.39 2.28
CA ALA A 94 -10.14 5.77 3.49
C ALA A 94 -8.61 5.56 3.41
N GLY A 95 -7.89 6.06 4.42
CA GLY A 95 -6.42 6.07 4.46
C GLY A 95 -5.78 7.44 4.25
N LEU A 96 -6.60 8.48 4.03
CA LEU A 96 -6.17 9.88 4.06
C LEU A 96 -7.01 10.64 5.09
N GLU A 97 -6.37 11.38 5.96
CA GLU A 97 -7.00 12.13 7.04
C GLU A 97 -6.55 13.59 7.01
N VAL A 98 -7.45 14.51 7.37
CA VAL A 98 -7.10 15.93 7.48
C VAL A 98 -6.32 16.13 8.78
N GLU A 99 -5.08 16.58 8.69
CA GLU A 99 -4.23 16.92 9.82
C GLU A 99 -4.33 18.42 10.15
N GLU A 100 -4.25 19.26 9.11
CA GLU A 100 -4.36 20.71 9.23
C GLU A 100 -5.35 21.25 8.19
N GLY A 101 -6.10 22.27 8.57
CA GLY A 101 -7.16 22.85 7.76
C GLY A 101 -8.55 22.40 8.21
N SER A 102 -9.58 22.78 7.47
CA SER A 102 -10.97 22.41 7.73
C SER A 102 -11.60 21.75 6.52
N ASN A 103 -12.17 20.59 6.72
CA ASN A 103 -12.92 19.86 5.70
C ASN A 103 -14.15 19.21 6.36
N PRO A 104 -15.38 19.74 6.14
CA PRO A 104 -15.74 20.79 5.18
C PRO A 104 -15.26 22.20 5.59
N SER A 105 -15.18 23.09 4.61
CA SER A 105 -14.79 24.49 4.77
C SER A 105 -15.81 25.40 4.13
N THR A 106 -15.96 26.63 4.67
CA THR A 106 -16.84 27.65 4.10
C THR A 106 -16.02 28.84 3.67
N LEU A 107 -16.18 29.28 2.42
CA LEU A 107 -15.46 30.40 1.81
C LEU A 107 -16.38 31.44 1.26
N ARG A 108 -15.86 32.68 1.16
CA ARG A 108 -16.43 33.77 0.36
C ARG A 108 -15.57 33.87 -0.91
N LEU A 109 -16.22 33.88 -2.06
CA LEU A 109 -15.55 34.05 -3.36
C LEU A 109 -15.94 35.42 -3.95
N VAL A 110 -14.93 36.19 -4.31
CA VAL A 110 -15.11 37.50 -4.97
C VAL A 110 -14.85 37.30 -6.45
N GLU A 111 -15.69 37.90 -7.29
CA GLU A 111 -15.58 37.83 -8.73
C GLU A 111 -14.18 38.28 -9.20
N GLY A 112 -13.51 37.44 -10.01
CA GLY A 112 -12.19 37.72 -10.55
C GLY A 112 -11.03 37.62 -9.56
N GLU A 113 -11.26 37.23 -8.29
CA GLU A 113 -10.22 37.03 -7.29
C GLU A 113 -10.00 35.52 -7.06
N GLU A 114 -8.82 35.03 -7.33
CA GLU A 114 -8.46 33.63 -7.03
C GLU A 114 -8.37 33.42 -5.51
N ARG A 115 -8.94 32.32 -5.06
CA ARG A 115 -8.92 31.92 -3.66
C ARG A 115 -8.31 30.55 -3.50
N VAL A 116 -7.35 30.40 -2.58
CA VAL A 116 -6.68 29.14 -2.27
C VAL A 116 -7.12 28.64 -0.91
N LEU A 117 -7.52 27.37 -0.85
CA LEU A 117 -7.79 26.63 0.38
C LEU A 117 -6.66 25.63 0.59
N PRO A 118 -5.74 25.89 1.52
CA PRO A 118 -4.70 24.93 1.86
C PRO A 118 -5.27 23.88 2.83
N LEU A 119 -4.93 22.62 2.56
CA LEU A 119 -5.18 21.49 3.45
C LEU A 119 -3.91 20.69 3.59
N ARG A 120 -3.67 20.16 4.78
CA ARG A 120 -2.60 19.19 5.01
C ARG A 120 -3.20 17.85 5.37
N LEU A 121 -2.91 16.84 4.57
CA LEU A 121 -3.41 15.50 4.74
C LEU A 121 -2.33 14.60 5.32
N ARG A 122 -2.70 13.72 6.24
CA ARG A 122 -1.88 12.62 6.71
C ARG A 122 -2.19 11.37 5.90
N CYS A 123 -1.17 10.73 5.36
CA CYS A 123 -1.27 9.43 4.68
C CYS A 123 -1.30 8.33 5.74
N SER A 124 -2.48 8.01 6.31
CA SER A 124 -2.60 7.04 7.40
C SER A 124 -2.51 5.58 6.94
N ARG A 125 -2.57 5.35 5.62
CA ARG A 125 -2.48 4.02 5.02
C ARG A 125 -1.81 4.06 3.66
N TRP A 126 -1.04 3.00 3.35
CA TRP A 126 -0.51 2.78 2.01
C TRP A 126 -1.61 2.45 0.98
N GLY A 127 -1.37 2.75 -0.28
CA GLY A 127 -2.30 2.47 -1.38
C GLY A 127 -2.19 3.44 -2.53
N THR A 128 -3.00 3.21 -3.56
CA THR A 128 -3.19 4.14 -4.68
C THR A 128 -4.49 4.89 -4.48
N PHE A 129 -4.40 6.20 -4.34
CA PHE A 129 -5.52 7.08 -4.09
C PHE A 129 -5.74 8.03 -5.27
N ARG A 130 -6.94 8.58 -5.35
CA ARG A 130 -7.26 9.69 -6.23
C ARG A 130 -7.89 10.80 -5.39
N VAL A 131 -7.18 11.91 -5.24
CA VAL A 131 -7.58 13.05 -4.41
C VAL A 131 -8.03 14.21 -5.29
N GLY A 132 -9.17 14.85 -4.97
CA GLY A 132 -9.64 16.02 -5.71
C GLY A 132 -11.08 15.90 -6.22
N ARG A 133 -11.89 15.03 -5.65
CA ARG A 133 -13.34 15.08 -5.84
C ARG A 133 -13.94 16.05 -4.82
N ILE A 134 -14.48 17.17 -5.32
CA ILE A 134 -14.91 18.27 -4.48
C ILE A 134 -16.41 18.48 -4.63
N HIS A 135 -17.10 18.50 -3.52
CA HIS A 135 -18.51 18.86 -3.44
C HIS A 135 -18.62 20.34 -3.09
N LEU A 136 -19.28 21.10 -3.94
CA LEU A 136 -19.55 22.52 -3.75
C LEU A 136 -21.03 22.71 -3.49
N ARG A 137 -21.32 23.54 -2.48
CA ARG A 137 -22.68 23.99 -2.18
C ARG A 137 -22.67 25.46 -1.98
N THR A 138 -23.49 26.18 -2.77
CA THR A 138 -23.70 27.63 -2.63
C THR A 138 -25.14 27.92 -2.40
N HIS A 139 -25.39 29.08 -1.84
CA HIS A 139 -26.74 29.65 -1.67
C HIS A 139 -26.84 30.96 -2.44
N ASP A 140 -28.02 31.24 -2.96
CA ASP A 140 -28.32 32.58 -3.49
C ASP A 140 -28.34 33.62 -2.36
N HIS A 141 -28.32 34.90 -2.71
CA HIS A 141 -28.27 36.02 -1.76
C HIS A 141 -29.38 35.96 -0.69
N PHE A 142 -30.57 35.47 -1.03
CA PHE A 142 -31.70 35.35 -0.10
C PHE A 142 -31.75 33.97 0.58
N GLY A 143 -30.89 33.03 0.23
CA GLY A 143 -30.91 31.65 0.71
C GLY A 143 -32.15 30.86 0.27
N MET A 144 -32.77 31.29 -0.83
CA MET A 144 -33.97 30.68 -1.42
C MET A 144 -33.65 29.45 -2.22
N PHE A 145 -32.56 29.47 -2.97
CA PHE A 145 -32.12 28.38 -3.81
C PHE A 145 -30.72 27.93 -3.40
N ARG A 146 -30.52 26.64 -3.51
CA ARG A 146 -29.24 25.98 -3.29
C ARG A 146 -28.70 25.50 -4.63
N HIS A 147 -27.44 25.76 -4.87
CA HIS A 147 -26.72 25.26 -6.02
C HIS A 147 -25.69 24.26 -5.55
N GLU A 148 -25.74 23.05 -6.09
CA GLU A 148 -24.79 21.97 -5.77
C GLU A 148 -24.05 21.52 -7.02
N ALA A 149 -22.76 21.27 -6.89
CA ALA A 149 -21.91 20.70 -7.94
C ALA A 149 -20.91 19.71 -7.34
N VAL A 150 -20.56 18.72 -8.14
CA VAL A 150 -19.42 17.87 -7.87
C VAL A 150 -18.40 18.13 -8.96
N VAL A 151 -17.22 18.58 -8.56
CA VAL A 151 -16.09 18.82 -9.46
C VAL A 151 -15.13 17.64 -9.32
N ASP A 152 -14.75 17.06 -10.44
CA ASP A 152 -13.82 15.95 -10.51
C ASP A 152 -12.47 16.45 -11.04
N ALA A 153 -11.61 16.90 -10.14
CA ALA A 153 -10.25 17.35 -10.41
C ALA A 153 -9.21 16.39 -9.79
N ARG A 154 -9.53 15.08 -9.80
CA ARG A 154 -8.74 14.06 -9.09
C ARG A 154 -7.34 13.90 -9.67
N GLN A 155 -6.36 14.06 -8.77
CA GLN A 155 -4.95 13.76 -9.00
C GLN A 155 -4.58 12.39 -8.43
N PRO A 156 -3.70 11.63 -9.10
CA PRO A 156 -3.22 10.36 -8.59
C PRO A 156 -2.23 10.58 -7.44
N LEU A 157 -2.36 9.79 -6.38
CA LEU A 157 -1.44 9.75 -5.25
C LEU A 157 -1.09 8.30 -4.93
N LYS A 158 0.20 7.97 -4.91
CA LYS A 158 0.72 6.67 -4.46
C LYS A 158 1.34 6.83 -3.09
N VAL A 159 0.78 6.14 -2.11
CA VAL A 159 1.33 6.07 -0.75
C VAL A 159 1.99 4.71 -0.56
N TYR A 160 3.28 4.71 -0.29
CA TYR A 160 4.07 3.51 -0.10
C TYR A 160 4.12 3.11 1.38
N PRO A 161 4.16 1.80 1.69
CA PRO A 161 4.28 1.35 3.08
C PRO A 161 5.61 1.79 3.69
N THR A 162 5.59 2.11 4.98
CA THR A 162 6.79 2.47 5.74
C THR A 162 7.68 1.24 5.93
N GLU A 163 8.98 1.41 5.80
CA GLU A 163 9.96 0.35 6.05
C GLU A 163 10.18 0.14 7.55
N GLU A 164 10.13 -1.11 8.00
CA GLU A 164 10.61 -1.48 9.33
C GLU A 164 12.12 -1.69 9.34
N ALA A 165 12.75 -1.43 10.49
CA ALA A 165 14.17 -1.68 10.65
C ALA A 165 14.44 -3.18 10.80
N VAL A 166 14.80 -3.86 9.73
CA VAL A 166 15.22 -5.26 9.73
C VAL A 166 16.74 -5.32 9.97
N ARG A 167 17.16 -5.90 11.09
CA ARG A 167 18.60 -6.04 11.45
C ARG A 167 19.20 -7.32 10.89
N THR A 168 18.50 -8.43 11.01
CA THR A 168 18.96 -9.77 10.62
C THR A 168 18.43 -10.12 9.25
N LEU A 169 19.32 -10.50 8.32
CA LEU A 169 18.97 -11.04 7.02
C LEU A 169 19.46 -12.48 6.89
N LEU A 170 18.63 -13.30 6.29
CA LEU A 170 18.94 -14.69 6.02
C LEU A 170 19.65 -14.80 4.68
N ARG A 171 20.72 -15.57 4.64
CA ARG A 171 21.43 -15.88 3.40
C ARG A 171 20.92 -17.22 2.84
N PRO A 172 20.86 -17.40 1.51
CA PRO A 172 20.59 -18.70 0.92
C PRO A 172 21.55 -19.76 1.47
N SER A 173 21.06 -20.99 1.68
CA SER A 173 21.87 -22.11 2.14
C SER A 173 22.94 -22.48 1.12
N GLU A 174 22.65 -22.29 -0.17
CA GLU A 174 23.58 -22.44 -1.28
C GLU A 174 23.57 -21.18 -2.12
N THR A 175 24.72 -20.53 -2.26
CA THR A 175 24.87 -19.42 -3.19
C THR A 175 25.26 -19.98 -4.56
N GLN A 176 24.55 -19.55 -5.62
CA GLN A 176 24.93 -19.93 -6.98
C GLN A 176 26.36 -19.45 -7.29
N VAL A 177 27.25 -20.39 -7.54
CA VAL A 177 28.40 -20.14 -8.41
C VAL A 177 27.78 -19.98 -9.80
N PHE A 178 27.96 -18.83 -10.46
CA PHE A 178 27.48 -18.62 -11.83
C PHE A 178 27.93 -19.81 -12.71
N SER A 179 27.02 -20.74 -12.95
CA SER A 179 27.17 -21.83 -13.87
C SER A 179 26.79 -21.35 -15.25
N GLY A 180 27.62 -20.50 -15.84
CA GLY A 180 27.67 -20.38 -17.29
C GLY A 180 28.28 -21.64 -17.87
N ASN A 181 27.65 -22.20 -18.89
CA ASN A 181 27.97 -23.45 -19.59
C ASN A 181 29.27 -23.37 -20.37
N HIS A 182 30.35 -22.91 -19.76
CA HIS A 182 31.73 -23.08 -20.19
C HIS A 182 32.57 -23.43 -18.98
N VAL A 183 33.22 -24.59 -19.07
CA VAL A 183 34.34 -25.01 -18.22
C VAL A 183 35.47 -23.99 -18.41
N ALA A 184 35.33 -22.83 -17.77
CA ALA A 184 36.41 -21.94 -17.49
C ALA A 184 36.53 -21.86 -15.99
N ARG A 185 37.66 -22.34 -15.47
CA ARG A 185 38.18 -22.03 -14.13
C ARG A 185 38.38 -20.52 -13.98
N GLN A 186 37.29 -19.73 -14.12
CA GLN A 186 37.31 -18.31 -13.75
C GLN A 186 37.11 -18.25 -12.24
N LYS A 187 38.23 -18.18 -11.51
CA LYS A 187 38.27 -17.69 -10.16
C LYS A 187 37.57 -16.36 -10.17
N ALA A 188 36.49 -16.22 -9.37
CA ALA A 188 35.67 -15.06 -9.36
C ALA A 188 36.45 -13.85 -8.82
N GLU A 189 36.38 -12.73 -9.53
CA GLU A 189 36.96 -11.45 -9.11
C GLU A 189 36.03 -10.79 -8.10
N GLY A 190 36.23 -11.08 -6.81
CA GLY A 190 35.60 -10.33 -5.70
C GLY A 190 36.47 -9.18 -5.23
N ILE A 191 35.91 -8.27 -4.44
CA ILE A 191 36.63 -7.13 -3.84
C ILE A 191 37.13 -7.49 -2.44
N GLU A 192 36.45 -8.42 -1.74
CA GLU A 192 36.85 -8.81 -0.39
C GLU A 192 38.07 -9.72 -0.39
N PHE A 193 39.11 -9.30 0.30
CA PHE A 193 40.32 -10.08 0.51
C PHE A 193 40.00 -11.36 1.29
N ALA A 194 40.39 -12.51 0.71
CA ALA A 194 40.18 -13.82 1.31
C ALA A 194 41.45 -14.33 1.97
N ASP A 195 42.55 -14.46 1.20
CA ASP A 195 43.79 -15.02 1.66
C ASP A 195 44.93 -14.64 0.70
N ILE A 196 46.15 -15.01 1.05
CA ILE A 196 47.33 -14.89 0.21
C ILE A 196 47.84 -16.27 -0.11
N ARG A 197 47.86 -16.64 -1.40
CA ARG A 197 48.41 -17.93 -1.86
C ARG A 197 49.53 -17.75 -2.86
N GLN A 198 50.28 -18.81 -3.09
CA GLN A 198 51.32 -18.84 -4.11
C GLN A 198 50.74 -18.65 -5.52
N PHE A 199 51.40 -17.89 -6.38
CA PHE A 199 51.04 -17.66 -7.76
C PHE A 199 51.05 -18.97 -8.56
N VAL A 200 50.03 -19.20 -9.35
CA VAL A 200 49.91 -20.35 -10.26
C VAL A 200 49.74 -19.81 -11.68
N ALA A 201 50.30 -20.53 -12.67
CA ALA A 201 50.14 -20.18 -14.08
C ALA A 201 48.66 -19.96 -14.45
N GLY A 202 48.33 -18.77 -14.94
CA GLY A 202 46.96 -18.33 -15.22
C GLY A 202 46.40 -17.27 -14.23
N ASP A 203 47.13 -16.98 -13.16
CA ASP A 203 46.77 -15.87 -12.27
C ASP A 203 47.12 -14.52 -12.93
N ARG A 204 46.28 -13.50 -12.63
CA ARG A 204 46.51 -12.14 -13.19
C ARG A 204 47.55 -11.37 -12.38
N VAL A 205 48.49 -10.77 -13.04
CA VAL A 205 49.59 -10.00 -12.44
C VAL A 205 49.09 -8.86 -11.54
N ARG A 206 47.93 -8.28 -11.83
CA ARG A 206 47.32 -7.25 -11.00
C ARG A 206 46.94 -7.70 -9.58
N HIS A 207 46.80 -9.00 -9.35
CA HIS A 207 46.49 -9.58 -8.04
C HIS A 207 47.74 -9.97 -7.24
N VAL A 208 48.92 -9.76 -7.80
CA VAL A 208 50.20 -10.07 -7.13
C VAL A 208 50.35 -9.20 -5.88
N ASN A 209 50.55 -9.82 -4.74
CA ASN A 209 50.88 -9.14 -3.50
C ASN A 209 52.40 -8.90 -3.44
N TRP A 210 52.83 -7.76 -3.94
CA TRP A 210 54.25 -7.42 -4.02
C TRP A 210 54.94 -7.43 -2.65
N ARG A 211 54.21 -7.12 -1.57
CA ARG A 211 54.77 -7.13 -0.20
C ARG A 211 55.04 -8.54 0.32
N ALA A 212 54.15 -9.49 0.04
CA ALA A 212 54.32 -10.89 0.38
C ALA A 212 55.39 -11.53 -0.51
N THR A 213 55.39 -11.24 -1.80
CA THR A 213 56.37 -11.65 -2.79
C THR A 213 57.78 -11.23 -2.39
N ALA A 214 57.99 -9.97 -2.00
CA ALA A 214 59.30 -9.48 -1.59
C ALA A 214 59.82 -10.14 -0.29
N ARG A 215 58.96 -10.61 0.60
CA ARG A 215 59.35 -11.28 1.85
C ARG A 215 59.64 -12.77 1.67
N ARG A 216 59.01 -13.41 0.68
CA ARG A 216 59.06 -14.86 0.51
C ARG A 216 59.86 -15.28 -0.70
N SER A 217 60.38 -14.33 -1.50
CA SER A 217 61.17 -14.55 -2.72
C SER A 217 60.45 -15.38 -3.79
N GLU A 218 59.16 -15.54 -3.70
CA GLU A 218 58.28 -16.24 -4.62
C GLU A 218 57.02 -15.39 -4.90
N LEU A 219 56.42 -15.55 -6.08
CA LEU A 219 55.22 -14.77 -6.42
C LEU A 219 54.01 -15.21 -5.59
N TRP A 220 53.41 -14.29 -4.90
CA TRP A 220 52.21 -14.49 -4.11
C TRP A 220 51.08 -13.59 -4.62
N VAL A 221 49.85 -14.13 -4.64
CA VAL A 221 48.64 -13.41 -5.08
C VAL A 221 47.65 -13.28 -3.96
N ASN A 222 46.97 -12.13 -3.93
CA ASN A 222 45.78 -11.92 -3.11
C ASN A 222 44.64 -12.72 -3.71
N GLU A 223 44.08 -13.62 -2.94
CA GLU A 223 42.84 -14.31 -3.26
C GLU A 223 41.67 -13.48 -2.71
N HIS A 224 40.64 -13.31 -3.50
CA HIS A 224 39.45 -12.56 -3.10
C HIS A 224 38.25 -13.49 -3.05
N HIS A 225 37.39 -13.30 -2.08
CA HIS A 225 36.09 -13.98 -2.05
C HIS A 225 35.27 -13.53 -3.24
N ALA A 226 34.71 -14.50 -3.96
CA ALA A 226 33.72 -14.19 -4.99
C ALA A 226 32.57 -13.39 -4.37
N GLU A 227 32.27 -12.21 -4.90
CA GLU A 227 31.03 -11.53 -4.55
C GLU A 227 29.87 -12.43 -4.97
N ARG A 228 29.21 -13.03 -4.00
CA ARG A 228 28.07 -13.92 -4.23
C ARG A 228 26.81 -13.11 -3.95
N ASN A 229 26.24 -12.53 -4.98
CA ASN A 229 24.92 -11.94 -4.87
C ASN A 229 23.92 -13.09 -4.75
N ALA A 230 23.12 -13.07 -3.71
CA ALA A 230 22.05 -14.03 -3.54
C ALA A 230 20.84 -13.63 -4.39
N ASP A 231 20.19 -14.62 -5.00
CA ASP A 231 18.85 -14.44 -5.55
C ASP A 231 17.84 -14.64 -4.42
N VAL A 232 17.14 -13.59 -4.05
CA VAL A 232 16.10 -13.60 -3.02
C VAL A 232 14.76 -13.28 -3.69
N VAL A 233 13.76 -14.11 -3.44
CA VAL A 233 12.40 -13.88 -3.93
C VAL A 233 11.48 -13.71 -2.75
N ILE A 234 10.85 -12.55 -2.67
CA ILE A 234 9.79 -12.28 -1.70
C ILE A 234 8.49 -12.79 -2.30
N PHE A 235 7.91 -13.79 -1.65
CA PHE A 235 6.64 -14.40 -2.05
C PHE A 235 5.53 -13.90 -1.12
N LEU A 236 4.55 -13.22 -1.68
CA LEU A 236 3.40 -12.67 -0.96
C LEU A 236 2.16 -13.49 -1.29
N ASP A 237 1.56 -14.09 -0.27
CA ASP A 237 0.28 -14.79 -0.37
C ASP A 237 -0.88 -13.79 -0.31
N VAL A 238 -1.66 -13.76 -1.40
CA VAL A 238 -2.83 -12.90 -1.56
C VAL A 238 -4.11 -13.67 -1.90
N PHE A 239 -4.18 -14.96 -1.53
CA PHE A 239 -5.41 -15.75 -1.68
C PHE A 239 -6.49 -15.35 -0.70
N ALA A 240 -6.12 -15.07 0.53
CA ALA A 240 -7.05 -14.72 1.59
C ALA A 240 -6.40 -13.80 2.62
N GLU A 241 -7.18 -12.92 3.21
CA GLU A 241 -6.78 -12.11 4.35
C GLU A 241 -7.77 -12.28 5.52
N ALA A 242 -7.27 -12.13 6.74
CA ALA A 242 -8.12 -11.84 7.88
C ALA A 242 -8.21 -10.32 8.04
N ARG A 243 -9.43 -9.80 8.16
CA ARG A 243 -9.68 -8.37 8.30
C ARG A 243 -10.64 -8.09 9.45
N ARG A 244 -10.35 -7.04 10.22
CA ARG A 244 -11.21 -6.53 11.28
C ARG A 244 -11.15 -5.00 11.31
N GLY A 245 -12.23 -4.35 10.85
CA GLY A 245 -12.23 -2.92 10.60
C GLY A 245 -11.19 -2.54 9.54
N GLU A 246 -10.34 -1.58 9.87
CA GLU A 246 -9.26 -1.12 8.99
C GLU A 246 -7.99 -2.00 9.04
N ARG A 247 -7.87 -2.90 10.03
CA ARG A 247 -6.69 -3.78 10.17
C ARG A 247 -6.87 -5.06 9.36
N SER A 248 -5.82 -5.47 8.66
CA SER A 248 -5.79 -6.73 7.90
C SER A 248 -4.45 -7.45 8.06
N THR A 249 -4.38 -8.72 7.68
CA THR A 249 -3.10 -9.46 7.60
C THR A 249 -2.27 -9.05 6.38
N LEU A 250 -2.88 -8.42 5.38
CA LEU A 250 -2.18 -7.97 4.18
C LEU A 250 -1.31 -6.74 4.46
N ASP A 251 -1.78 -5.80 5.29
CA ASP A 251 -1.04 -4.57 5.60
C ASP A 251 0.36 -4.86 6.21
N PRO A 252 0.50 -5.65 7.30
CA PRO A 252 1.81 -6.02 7.82
C PRO A 252 2.62 -6.86 6.82
N ALA A 253 1.99 -7.77 6.06
CA ALA A 253 2.69 -8.56 5.05
C ALA A 253 3.38 -7.68 4.01
N LEU A 254 2.72 -6.62 3.54
CA LEU A 254 3.28 -5.67 2.58
C LEU A 254 4.39 -4.80 3.19
N ARG A 255 4.23 -4.34 4.45
CA ARG A 255 5.31 -3.64 5.16
C ARG A 255 6.54 -4.53 5.32
N ALA A 256 6.36 -5.80 5.70
CA ALA A 256 7.45 -6.77 5.78
C ALA A 256 8.11 -7.00 4.41
N ALA A 257 7.33 -7.17 3.34
CA ALA A 257 7.83 -7.34 1.99
C ALA A 257 8.67 -6.15 1.52
N ALA A 258 8.19 -4.91 1.73
CA ALA A 258 8.91 -3.70 1.39
C ALA A 258 10.23 -3.58 2.17
N SER A 259 10.17 -3.83 3.50
CA SER A 259 11.33 -3.77 4.39
C SER A 259 12.41 -4.79 4.02
N LEU A 260 12.01 -6.04 3.74
CA LEU A 260 12.92 -7.09 3.27
C LEU A 260 13.53 -6.73 1.91
N ALA A 261 12.70 -6.29 0.94
CA ALA A 261 13.17 -5.88 -0.38
C ALA A 261 14.21 -4.78 -0.28
N ALA A 262 13.90 -3.71 0.46
CA ALA A 262 14.80 -2.59 0.64
C ALA A 262 16.11 -3.01 1.32
N ARG A 263 16.04 -3.89 2.33
CA ARG A 263 17.21 -4.32 3.08
C ARG A 263 18.13 -5.23 2.26
N TYR A 264 17.58 -6.22 1.52
CA TYR A 264 18.37 -7.06 0.63
C TYR A 264 18.99 -6.26 -0.53
N LEU A 265 18.23 -5.35 -1.16
CA LEU A 265 18.75 -4.48 -2.23
C LEU A 265 19.87 -3.56 -1.74
N ARG A 266 19.81 -3.06 -0.48
CA ARG A 266 20.92 -2.31 0.15
C ARG A 266 22.18 -3.15 0.33
N GLN A 267 22.06 -4.48 0.50
CA GLN A 267 23.18 -5.41 0.53
C GLN A 267 23.66 -5.85 -0.88
N ARG A 268 23.09 -5.21 -1.93
CA ARG A 268 23.36 -5.54 -3.34
C ARG A 268 22.92 -6.94 -3.77
N ASP A 269 22.06 -7.62 -2.97
CA ASP A 269 21.42 -8.85 -3.41
C ASP A 269 20.42 -8.58 -4.54
N ARG A 270 20.17 -9.61 -5.34
CA ARG A 270 19.16 -9.56 -6.40
C ARG A 270 17.81 -9.94 -5.81
N VAL A 271 16.86 -9.02 -5.84
CA VAL A 271 15.54 -9.24 -5.23
C VAL A 271 14.47 -9.35 -6.31
N GLY A 272 13.73 -10.46 -6.28
CA GLY A 272 12.50 -10.68 -7.01
C GLY A 272 11.27 -10.56 -6.11
N PHE A 273 10.11 -10.45 -6.72
CA PHE A 273 8.83 -10.39 -6.02
C PHE A 273 7.81 -11.28 -6.73
N VAL A 274 7.02 -12.02 -5.96
CA VAL A 274 5.91 -12.83 -6.46
C VAL A 274 4.70 -12.54 -5.57
N SER A 275 3.62 -12.08 -6.18
CA SER A 275 2.30 -12.01 -5.57
C SER A 275 1.47 -13.17 -6.10
N PHE A 276 1.06 -14.07 -5.21
CA PHE A 276 0.39 -15.32 -5.54
C PHE A 276 -1.00 -15.40 -4.90
N GLY A 277 -2.02 -15.42 -5.74
CA GLY A 277 -3.41 -15.41 -5.33
C GLY A 277 -4.35 -15.66 -6.49
N GLY A 278 -5.44 -14.90 -6.59
CA GLY A 278 -6.36 -14.95 -7.73
C GLY A 278 -5.69 -14.58 -9.06
N MET A 279 -4.59 -13.85 -9.02
CA MET A 279 -3.67 -13.58 -10.12
C MET A 279 -2.24 -13.87 -9.67
N LEU A 280 -1.40 -14.33 -10.60
CA LEU A 280 0.03 -14.48 -10.38
C LEU A 280 0.76 -13.29 -11.00
N ASN A 281 1.39 -12.48 -10.15
CA ASN A 281 2.22 -11.36 -10.57
C ASN A 281 3.67 -11.64 -10.13
N TRP A 282 4.65 -11.44 -11.03
CA TRP A 282 6.04 -11.68 -10.65
C TRP A 282 7.00 -10.69 -11.28
N LEU A 283 8.03 -10.36 -10.52
CA LEU A 283 9.19 -9.59 -10.94
C LEU A 283 10.43 -10.43 -10.76
N LEU A 284 11.18 -10.60 -11.85
CA LEU A 284 12.47 -11.32 -11.80
C LEU A 284 13.48 -10.59 -10.92
N PRO A 285 14.37 -11.32 -10.22
CA PRO A 285 15.39 -10.73 -9.37
C PRO A 285 16.31 -9.79 -10.15
N ALA A 286 16.43 -8.57 -9.63
CA ALA A 286 17.35 -7.53 -10.10
C ALA A 286 17.88 -6.72 -8.91
N THR A 287 18.85 -5.85 -9.14
CA THR A 287 19.53 -5.04 -8.11
C THR A 287 19.18 -3.55 -8.24
N GLY A 288 19.47 -2.79 -7.19
CA GLY A 288 19.45 -1.33 -7.20
C GLY A 288 18.10 -0.69 -6.91
N ALA A 289 18.10 0.64 -6.77
CA ALA A 289 16.93 1.41 -6.36
C ALA A 289 15.74 1.28 -7.32
N ARG A 290 16.01 1.16 -8.63
CA ARG A 290 14.95 0.99 -9.64
C ARG A 290 14.14 -0.29 -9.41
N GLN A 291 14.79 -1.36 -8.94
CA GLN A 291 14.11 -2.61 -8.63
C GLN A 291 13.21 -2.46 -7.39
N LEU A 292 13.67 -1.72 -6.37
CA LEU A 292 12.84 -1.40 -5.21
C LEU A 292 11.54 -0.73 -5.62
N TYR A 293 11.62 0.33 -6.44
CA TYR A 293 10.43 1.03 -6.93
C TYR A 293 9.48 0.10 -7.71
N ARG A 294 10.02 -0.78 -8.57
CA ARG A 294 9.19 -1.76 -9.29
C ARG A 294 8.48 -2.74 -8.36
N ILE A 295 9.17 -3.21 -7.32
CA ILE A 295 8.60 -4.11 -6.32
C ILE A 295 7.49 -3.40 -5.55
N VAL A 296 7.74 -2.19 -5.08
CA VAL A 296 6.76 -1.45 -4.28
C VAL A 296 5.56 -1.03 -5.14
N ASP A 297 5.77 -0.62 -6.40
CA ASP A 297 4.66 -0.36 -7.34
C ASP A 297 3.82 -1.63 -7.57
N ALA A 298 4.45 -2.81 -7.75
CA ALA A 298 3.73 -4.07 -7.90
C ALA A 298 2.94 -4.46 -6.62
N MET A 299 3.43 -4.07 -5.45
CA MET A 299 2.72 -4.25 -4.18
C MET A 299 1.47 -3.38 -4.09
N LEU A 300 1.52 -2.13 -4.57
CA LEU A 300 0.36 -1.23 -4.58
C LEU A 300 -0.77 -1.74 -5.47
N ASP A 301 -0.42 -2.44 -6.55
CA ASP A 301 -1.39 -3.05 -7.46
C ASP A 301 -1.93 -4.39 -6.93
N THR A 302 -1.40 -4.87 -5.79
CA THR A 302 -1.81 -6.14 -5.19
C THR A 302 -3.17 -6.00 -4.50
N GLN A 303 -4.13 -6.77 -4.97
CA GLN A 303 -5.48 -6.87 -4.41
C GLN A 303 -5.82 -8.33 -4.13
N ILE A 304 -6.56 -8.57 -3.06
CA ILE A 304 -7.15 -9.88 -2.81
C ILE A 304 -8.36 -10.03 -3.73
N ILE A 305 -8.17 -10.78 -4.80
CA ILE A 305 -9.23 -11.10 -5.73
C ILE A 305 -9.77 -12.48 -5.34
N LEU A 306 -10.96 -12.49 -4.76
CA LEU A 306 -11.72 -13.72 -4.52
C LEU A 306 -12.21 -14.28 -5.87
N SER A 307 -11.30 -14.77 -6.68
CA SER A 307 -11.62 -15.38 -7.97
C SER A 307 -11.73 -16.89 -7.83
N TYR A 308 -12.93 -17.42 -8.05
CA TYR A 308 -13.14 -18.87 -8.20
C TYR A 308 -12.64 -19.40 -9.55
N ALA A 309 -12.22 -18.52 -10.47
CA ALA A 309 -11.83 -18.89 -11.83
C ALA A 309 -10.49 -19.65 -11.92
N TRP A 310 -9.65 -19.58 -10.90
CA TRP A 310 -8.31 -20.17 -10.90
C TRP A 310 -8.18 -21.28 -9.84
N GLN A 311 -9.13 -22.23 -9.83
CA GLN A 311 -9.05 -23.36 -8.89
C GLN A 311 -7.81 -24.25 -9.13
N ASP A 312 -7.22 -24.19 -10.33
CA ASP A 312 -6.10 -25.04 -10.74
C ASP A 312 -4.69 -24.39 -10.58
N LEU A 313 -4.60 -23.15 -10.10
CA LEU A 313 -3.32 -22.48 -9.92
C LEU A 313 -2.68 -22.88 -8.58
N VAL A 314 -2.35 -24.14 -8.46
CA VAL A 314 -1.67 -24.72 -7.28
C VAL A 314 -0.15 -24.71 -7.42
N VAL A 315 0.36 -24.35 -8.60
CA VAL A 315 1.77 -24.51 -8.94
C VAL A 315 2.35 -23.22 -9.50
N VAL A 316 3.41 -22.71 -8.86
CA VAL A 316 4.20 -21.60 -9.41
C VAL A 316 4.98 -22.10 -10.65
N PRO A 317 4.87 -21.45 -11.83
CA PRO A 317 5.55 -21.89 -13.03
C PRO A 317 7.07 -21.98 -12.84
N ARG A 318 7.71 -23.01 -13.42
CA ARG A 318 9.15 -23.26 -13.22
C ARG A 318 10.06 -22.09 -13.64
N ARG A 319 9.64 -21.27 -14.60
CA ARG A 319 10.44 -20.16 -15.14
C ARG A 319 10.29 -18.86 -14.37
N THR A 320 9.41 -18.82 -13.37
CA THR A 320 9.12 -17.63 -12.58
C THR A 320 10.23 -17.31 -11.58
N LEU A 321 10.93 -18.34 -11.11
CA LEU A 321 11.95 -18.22 -10.07
C LEU A 321 13.30 -18.72 -10.60
N PRO A 322 14.42 -18.03 -10.28
CA PRO A 322 15.75 -18.54 -10.58
C PRO A 322 16.04 -19.79 -9.72
N PRO A 323 16.77 -20.76 -10.25
CA PRO A 323 17.11 -21.97 -9.50
C PRO A 323 17.88 -21.60 -8.21
N GLN A 324 17.64 -22.35 -7.12
CA GLN A 324 18.30 -22.17 -5.81
C GLN A 324 18.08 -20.77 -5.15
N ALA A 325 17.11 -19.99 -5.61
CA ALA A 325 16.77 -18.75 -4.95
C ALA A 325 16.27 -19.00 -3.51
N LEU A 326 16.62 -18.09 -2.61
CA LEU A 326 15.97 -18.00 -1.31
C LEU A 326 14.55 -17.44 -1.49
N VAL A 327 13.55 -18.22 -1.18
CA VAL A 327 12.14 -17.81 -1.20
C VAL A 327 11.72 -17.46 0.23
N VAL A 328 11.42 -16.20 0.47
CA VAL A 328 10.86 -15.72 1.74
C VAL A 328 9.36 -15.52 1.55
N ALA A 329 8.57 -16.46 2.04
CA ALA A 329 7.12 -16.45 1.91
C ALA A 329 6.48 -15.71 3.09
N LEU A 330 5.69 -14.69 2.77
CA LEU A 330 4.85 -13.93 3.68
C LEU A 330 3.40 -14.39 3.47
N THR A 331 2.83 -15.10 4.43
CA THR A 331 1.52 -15.75 4.27
C THR A 331 0.75 -15.77 5.58
N PRO A 332 -0.56 -15.51 5.58
CA PRO A 332 -1.39 -15.72 6.75
C PRO A 332 -1.79 -17.20 6.93
N LEU A 333 -1.40 -18.10 6.01
CA LEU A 333 -1.77 -19.52 6.00
C LEU A 333 -3.27 -19.75 6.16
N LEU A 334 -4.09 -18.94 5.49
CA LEU A 334 -5.55 -19.05 5.53
C LEU A 334 -6.11 -19.90 4.38
N ASP A 335 -5.34 -20.09 3.31
CA ASP A 335 -5.72 -20.86 2.13
C ASP A 335 -4.74 -22.01 1.90
N ASP A 336 -5.26 -23.24 1.74
CA ASP A 336 -4.46 -24.44 1.53
C ASP A 336 -3.70 -24.41 0.19
N ARG A 337 -4.15 -23.63 -0.81
CA ARG A 337 -3.46 -23.48 -2.11
C ARG A 337 -2.11 -22.83 -1.95
N ALA A 338 -2.00 -21.78 -1.13
CA ALA A 338 -0.73 -21.15 -0.82
C ALA A 338 0.24 -22.13 -0.17
N ALA A 339 -0.24 -22.87 0.85
CA ALA A 339 0.58 -23.87 1.53
C ALA A 339 1.06 -24.99 0.57
N THR A 340 0.20 -25.45 -0.32
CA THR A 340 0.53 -26.49 -1.31
C THR A 340 1.57 -25.99 -2.32
N ALA A 341 1.41 -24.75 -2.84
CA ALA A 341 2.35 -24.15 -3.78
C ALA A 341 3.73 -23.94 -3.15
N LEU A 342 3.78 -23.51 -1.89
CA LEU A 342 5.03 -23.32 -1.16
C LEU A 342 5.75 -24.66 -0.89
N LEU A 343 5.02 -25.69 -0.51
CA LEU A 343 5.59 -27.04 -0.33
C LEU A 343 6.08 -27.64 -1.66
N ASP A 344 5.41 -27.35 -2.77
CA ASP A 344 5.88 -27.73 -4.11
C ASP A 344 7.20 -27.00 -4.48
N LEU A 345 7.36 -25.71 -4.13
CA LEU A 345 8.63 -25.01 -4.30
C LEU A 345 9.76 -25.68 -3.50
N GLN A 346 9.50 -26.03 -2.23
CA GLN A 346 10.46 -26.74 -1.41
C GLN A 346 10.84 -28.11 -2.01
N ALA A 347 9.84 -28.88 -2.48
CA ALA A 347 10.08 -30.16 -3.14
C ALA A 347 10.91 -30.05 -4.44
N ARG A 348 10.88 -28.90 -5.10
CA ARG A 348 11.74 -28.58 -6.27
C ARG A 348 13.14 -28.12 -5.91
N GLY A 349 13.49 -28.06 -4.62
CA GLY A 349 14.81 -27.69 -4.13
C GLY A 349 15.06 -26.22 -3.91
N PHE A 350 14.00 -25.38 -3.88
CA PHE A 350 14.15 -23.99 -3.47
C PHE A 350 14.42 -23.91 -1.96
N ASP A 351 15.25 -22.94 -1.56
CA ASP A 351 15.51 -22.62 -0.16
C ASP A 351 14.34 -21.79 0.37
N LEU A 352 13.35 -22.45 0.99
CA LEU A 352 12.11 -21.84 1.42
C LEU A 352 12.14 -21.47 2.91
N ILE A 353 11.61 -20.29 3.21
CA ILE A 353 11.34 -19.77 4.55
C ILE A 353 9.91 -19.27 4.58
N VAL A 354 9.18 -19.57 5.64
CA VAL A 354 7.81 -19.08 5.84
C VAL A 354 7.76 -18.14 7.04
N ILE A 355 7.29 -16.93 6.81
CA ILE A 355 6.91 -15.98 7.86
C ILE A 355 5.38 -15.95 7.87
N GLU A 356 4.80 -16.57 8.88
CA GLU A 356 3.37 -16.61 9.07
C GLU A 356 2.88 -15.31 9.69
N ILE A 357 2.10 -14.53 8.93
CA ILE A 357 1.43 -13.33 9.44
C ILE A 357 0.25 -13.77 10.29
N SER A 358 0.34 -13.57 11.60
CA SER A 358 -0.65 -14.07 12.55
C SER A 358 -2.03 -13.44 12.37
N PRO A 359 -3.08 -14.18 12.00
CA PRO A 359 -4.44 -13.67 11.93
C PRO A 359 -5.17 -13.71 13.29
N LEU A 360 -4.54 -14.21 14.36
CA LEU A 360 -5.20 -14.51 15.62
C LEU A 360 -5.84 -13.27 16.28
N ALA A 361 -5.19 -12.11 16.20
CA ALA A 361 -5.72 -10.86 16.72
C ALA A 361 -6.94 -10.33 15.95
N LEU A 362 -7.08 -10.73 14.67
CA LEU A 362 -8.14 -10.28 13.77
C LEU A 362 -9.35 -11.21 13.77
N VAL A 363 -9.14 -12.51 14.03
CA VAL A 363 -10.19 -13.54 14.06
C VAL A 363 -10.66 -13.74 15.49
N VAL A 364 -11.69 -13.00 15.88
CA VAL A 364 -12.30 -13.12 17.22
C VAL A 364 -13.60 -13.93 17.10
N PRO A 365 -13.74 -15.04 17.84
CA PRO A 365 -14.97 -15.82 17.83
C PRO A 365 -16.13 -14.97 18.35
N LYS A 366 -17.32 -15.13 17.75
CA LYS A 366 -18.55 -14.61 18.34
C LYS A 366 -18.86 -15.43 19.61
N GLN A 367 -19.59 -14.84 20.56
CA GLN A 367 -20.00 -15.53 21.77
C GLN A 367 -20.87 -16.76 21.46
N GLY A 368 -20.54 -17.90 22.04
CA GLY A 368 -21.30 -19.14 21.92
C GLY A 368 -20.40 -20.38 21.89
N GLU A 369 -20.90 -21.49 22.43
CA GLU A 369 -20.15 -22.76 22.56
C GLU A 369 -19.71 -23.33 21.20
N ILE A 370 -20.60 -23.26 20.20
CA ILE A 370 -20.32 -23.73 18.82
C ILE A 370 -19.20 -22.89 18.20
N GLN A 371 -19.23 -21.57 18.39
CA GLN A 371 -18.24 -20.65 17.87
C GLN A 371 -16.87 -20.88 18.54
N ASP A 372 -16.85 -21.18 19.82
CA ASP A 372 -15.62 -21.52 20.57
C ASP A 372 -15.01 -22.83 20.08
N ILE A 373 -15.84 -23.85 19.83
CA ILE A 373 -15.40 -25.12 19.25
C ILE A 373 -14.86 -24.92 17.85
N ALA A 374 -15.58 -24.17 17.01
CA ALA A 374 -15.15 -23.86 15.64
C ALA A 374 -13.82 -23.11 15.63
N HIS A 375 -13.62 -22.14 16.54
CA HIS A 375 -12.37 -21.41 16.67
C HIS A 375 -11.20 -22.33 17.13
N ARG A 376 -11.45 -23.25 18.06
CA ARG A 376 -10.45 -24.25 18.47
C ARG A 376 -10.05 -25.17 17.34
N LEU A 377 -11.02 -25.69 16.58
CA LEU A 377 -10.77 -26.51 15.38
C LEU A 377 -9.97 -25.76 14.31
N TRP A 378 -10.33 -24.49 14.08
CA TRP A 378 -9.59 -23.64 13.16
C TRP A 378 -8.14 -23.44 13.60
N ARG A 379 -7.86 -23.23 14.88
CA ARG A 379 -6.49 -23.14 15.42
C ARG A 379 -5.71 -24.44 15.22
N LEU A 380 -6.32 -25.60 15.56
CA LEU A 380 -5.68 -26.91 15.36
C LEU A 380 -5.36 -27.19 13.89
N ARG A 381 -6.23 -26.76 12.96
CA ARG A 381 -5.95 -26.86 11.51
C ARG A 381 -4.75 -26.01 11.13
N ARG A 382 -4.61 -24.82 11.64
CA ARG A 382 -3.43 -23.96 11.41
C ARG A 382 -2.13 -24.61 11.92
N ASP A 383 -2.17 -25.13 13.15
CA ASP A 383 -1.03 -25.85 13.73
C ASP A 383 -0.66 -27.07 12.88
N ALA A 384 -1.63 -27.79 12.35
CA ALA A 384 -1.41 -28.89 11.43
C ALA A 384 -0.75 -28.47 10.11
N VAL A 385 -1.16 -27.31 9.53
CA VAL A 385 -0.52 -26.75 8.33
C VAL A 385 0.91 -26.35 8.64
N ARG A 386 1.17 -25.67 9.76
CA ARG A 386 2.54 -25.33 10.21
C ARG A 386 3.40 -26.58 10.36
N GLY A 387 2.89 -27.62 11.03
CA GLY A 387 3.58 -28.89 11.18
C GLY A 387 3.88 -29.62 9.85
N ARG A 388 3.17 -29.32 8.76
CA ARG A 388 3.51 -29.83 7.42
C ARG A 388 4.81 -29.20 6.91
N PHE A 389 4.99 -27.88 7.08
CA PHE A 389 6.23 -27.18 6.71
C PHE A 389 7.41 -27.65 7.55
N GLU A 390 7.24 -27.74 8.87
CA GLU A 390 8.29 -28.19 9.80
C GLU A 390 8.79 -29.61 9.47
N ARG A 391 7.84 -30.53 9.19
CA ARG A 391 8.19 -31.91 8.75
C ARG A 391 8.88 -31.94 7.38
N ALA A 392 8.61 -30.98 6.51
CA ALA A 392 9.31 -30.80 5.25
C ALA A 392 10.69 -30.12 5.42
N GLY A 393 11.09 -29.78 6.65
CA GLY A 393 12.34 -29.08 6.96
C GLY A 393 12.33 -27.59 6.64
N VAL A 394 11.15 -27.00 6.45
CA VAL A 394 10.96 -25.57 6.18
C VAL A 394 10.79 -24.84 7.52
N PRO A 395 11.62 -23.84 7.82
CA PRO A 395 11.44 -23.02 9.00
C PRO A 395 10.18 -22.14 8.85
N VAL A 396 9.38 -22.13 9.91
CA VAL A 396 8.20 -21.26 10.01
C VAL A 396 8.36 -20.38 11.25
N ALA A 397 8.39 -19.07 11.06
CA ALA A 397 8.29 -18.10 12.16
C ALA A 397 6.92 -17.44 12.15
N VAL A 398 6.33 -17.29 13.33
CA VAL A 398 5.06 -16.57 13.49
C VAL A 398 5.37 -15.11 13.80
N TRP A 399 4.88 -14.24 12.95
CA TRP A 399 5.02 -12.82 13.14
C TRP A 399 3.65 -12.15 13.31
N ASP A 400 3.63 -11.20 14.21
CA ASP A 400 2.47 -10.40 14.53
C ASP A 400 2.92 -8.91 14.57
N ASP A 401 2.01 -8.02 14.23
CA ASP A 401 2.32 -6.58 14.02
C ASP A 401 2.85 -5.89 15.31
N ASP A 402 2.65 -6.50 16.48
CA ASP A 402 3.13 -5.98 17.76
C ASP A 402 4.62 -6.34 18.06
N ARG A 403 5.24 -7.17 17.18
CA ARG A 403 6.63 -7.60 17.31
C ARG A 403 7.46 -7.14 16.13
N SER A 404 8.74 -6.82 16.35
CA SER A 404 9.65 -6.50 15.25
C SER A 404 9.85 -7.71 14.34
N LEU A 405 9.83 -7.50 13.03
CA LEU A 405 10.14 -8.51 12.01
C LEU A 405 11.52 -9.15 12.23
N THR A 406 12.47 -8.41 12.83
CA THR A 406 13.79 -8.92 13.21
C THR A 406 13.71 -10.17 14.07
N VAL A 407 12.77 -10.23 15.03
CA VAL A 407 12.60 -11.38 15.93
C VAL A 407 12.19 -12.63 15.14
N ALA A 408 11.23 -12.50 14.22
CA ALA A 408 10.83 -13.61 13.35
C ALA A 408 11.99 -14.12 12.48
N MET A 409 12.83 -13.20 11.97
CA MET A 409 14.01 -13.57 11.19
C MET A 409 15.07 -14.27 12.04
N GLU A 410 15.27 -13.90 13.29
CA GLU A 410 16.20 -14.55 14.24
C GLU A 410 15.71 -15.95 14.63
N GLU A 411 14.41 -16.16 14.81
CA GLU A 411 13.81 -17.48 15.03
C GLU A 411 14.11 -18.43 13.86
N VAL A 412 13.91 -17.96 12.64
CA VAL A 412 14.23 -18.71 11.42
C VAL A 412 15.72 -19.05 11.36
N GLU A 413 16.60 -18.08 11.65
CA GLU A 413 18.05 -18.31 11.63
C GLU A 413 18.47 -19.37 12.67
N THR A 414 17.87 -19.32 13.84
CA THR A 414 18.10 -20.30 14.90
C THR A 414 17.69 -21.70 14.49
N PHE A 415 16.49 -21.84 13.91
CA PHE A 415 16.03 -23.13 13.36
C PHE A 415 16.99 -23.68 12.30
N ARG A 416 17.43 -22.83 11.35
CA ARG A 416 18.38 -23.24 10.29
C ARG A 416 19.73 -23.68 10.85
N ARG A 417 20.24 -23.02 11.88
CA ARG A 417 21.48 -23.44 12.57
C ARG A 417 21.33 -24.82 13.20
N GLN A 418 20.24 -25.06 13.93
CA GLN A 418 19.96 -26.35 14.56
C GLN A 418 19.79 -27.47 13.52
N ALA A 419 19.06 -27.23 12.44
CA ALA A 419 18.87 -28.21 11.37
C ALA A 419 20.17 -28.58 10.65
N ARG A 420 21.14 -27.66 10.53
CA ARG A 420 22.48 -27.96 10.01
C ARG A 420 23.31 -28.84 10.97
N THR A 421 23.24 -28.55 12.26
CA THR A 421 23.95 -29.31 13.29
C THR A 421 23.44 -30.77 13.41
N ALA A 422 22.14 -30.99 13.16
CA ALA A 422 21.52 -32.31 13.19
C ALA A 422 21.81 -33.20 11.95
N ARG A 423 22.35 -32.61 10.87
CA ARG A 423 22.72 -33.32 9.64
C ARG A 423 24.20 -33.69 9.55
N VAL A 424 25.03 -33.24 10.48
CA VAL A 424 26.44 -33.59 10.68
C VAL A 424 26.54 -34.68 11.73
#